data_d790c5b35665656e921738d115d395de
#
_entry.id   d790c5b35665656e921738d115d395de
#
_cell.length_a   1.000
_cell.length_b   1.000
_cell.length_c   1.000
_cell.angle_alpha   90.00
_cell.angle_beta   90.00
_cell.angle_gamma   90.00
#
_symmetry.space_group_name_H-M   'P 1'
#
loop_
_entity.id
_entity.type
_entity.pdbx_description
1 polymer ?
#
loop_
_entity_poly.entity_id
_entity_poly.type
_entity_poly.pdbx_seq_one_letter_code
_entity_poly.pdbx_strand_id
1 'polypeptide(L)'
;MIQKDTIYFEDCLEGMNRIPDDSIDAIICDLPYGTTACAWDSILPWDRLWAQYLRVIKPEGAIVLFGAEPFSTQLRMSNFKDYKYDWYWVNNTATGFEFAKKQPMRSVETSSVFSKGSAIYYPQGLQRIQQPKIRVRNTTEGSIYQSESLAEKAYVQEYTGYPNNILRFDNINTDTPRCPKTADFRGV
;
A
#
# COMPACT_ATOMS: atom_id res chain seq x y z
N MET A 1 8.46 -20.45 -17.80
CA MET A 1 7.69 -19.19 -17.87
C MET A 1 6.50 -19.29 -16.94
N ILE A 2 6.18 -18.26 -16.19
CA ILE A 2 4.96 -18.18 -15.38
C ILE A 2 3.74 -18.04 -16.30
N GLN A 3 2.67 -18.79 -16.01
CA GLN A 3 1.38 -18.62 -16.66
C GLN A 3 0.61 -17.49 -15.98
N LYS A 4 -0.09 -16.66 -16.78
CA LYS A 4 -1.03 -15.66 -16.26
C LYS A 4 -2.24 -16.36 -15.63
N ASP A 5 -2.91 -15.67 -14.72
CA ASP A 5 -4.15 -16.12 -14.06
C ASP A 5 -4.00 -17.46 -13.34
N THR A 6 -2.82 -17.73 -12.78
CA THR A 6 -2.48 -18.99 -12.11
C THR A 6 -1.98 -18.71 -10.70
N ILE A 7 -2.47 -19.48 -9.72
CA ILE A 7 -1.98 -19.46 -8.35
C ILE A 7 -0.85 -20.48 -8.22
N TYR A 8 0.31 -20.03 -7.73
CA TYR A 8 1.47 -20.87 -7.46
C TYR A 8 1.64 -21.07 -5.97
N PHE A 9 1.69 -22.32 -5.55
CA PHE A 9 1.94 -22.68 -4.16
C PHE A 9 3.43 -23.00 -3.98
N GLU A 10 4.22 -22.00 -3.73
CA GLU A 10 5.68 -22.11 -3.61
C GLU A 10 6.27 -20.90 -2.85
N ASP A 11 7.55 -20.96 -2.51
CA ASP A 11 8.28 -19.80 -1.98
C ASP A 11 8.28 -18.66 -3.00
N CYS A 12 7.82 -17.49 -2.60
CA CYS A 12 7.68 -16.35 -3.50
C CYS A 12 9.02 -15.84 -4.05
N LEU A 13 10.11 -15.92 -3.27
CA LEU A 13 11.43 -15.48 -3.71
C LEU A 13 11.99 -16.40 -4.81
N GLU A 14 11.70 -17.71 -4.73
CA GLU A 14 12.05 -18.67 -5.77
C GLU A 14 11.12 -18.55 -6.99
N GLY A 15 9.82 -18.40 -6.76
CA GLY A 15 8.82 -18.23 -7.82
C GLY A 15 9.08 -17.00 -8.67
N MET A 16 9.45 -15.90 -8.06
CA MET A 16 9.75 -14.65 -8.76
C MET A 16 10.91 -14.75 -9.74
N ASN A 17 11.87 -15.67 -9.54
CA ASN A 17 12.97 -15.86 -10.49
C ASN A 17 12.51 -16.21 -11.92
N ARG A 18 11.27 -16.70 -12.08
CA ARG A 18 10.69 -17.02 -13.39
C ARG A 18 9.95 -15.86 -14.04
N ILE A 19 9.78 -14.76 -13.32
CA ILE A 19 9.14 -13.54 -13.82
C ILE A 19 10.19 -12.70 -14.54
N PRO A 20 9.94 -12.26 -15.79
CA PRO A 20 10.86 -11.37 -16.51
C PRO A 20 11.02 -10.02 -15.78
N ASP A 21 12.16 -9.39 -15.99
CA ASP A 21 12.42 -8.05 -15.51
C ASP A 21 11.41 -7.05 -16.11
N ASP A 22 11.06 -6.02 -15.33
CA ASP A 22 10.18 -4.91 -15.75
C ASP A 22 8.87 -5.36 -16.44
N SER A 23 8.27 -6.46 -15.98
CA SER A 23 7.09 -7.06 -16.61
C SER A 23 5.79 -6.91 -15.81
N ILE A 24 5.88 -6.57 -14.52
CA ILE A 24 4.74 -6.49 -13.61
C ILE A 24 4.30 -5.03 -13.45
N ASP A 25 3.01 -4.76 -13.61
CA ASP A 25 2.42 -3.42 -13.48
C ASP A 25 2.19 -3.03 -12.03
N ALA A 26 1.77 -3.99 -11.19
CA ALA A 26 1.53 -3.77 -9.77
C ALA A 26 1.82 -5.03 -8.95
N ILE A 27 2.36 -4.82 -7.74
CA ILE A 27 2.49 -5.85 -6.71
C ILE A 27 1.60 -5.42 -5.55
N ILE A 28 0.66 -6.28 -5.12
CA ILE A 28 -0.18 -6.06 -3.94
C ILE A 28 0.01 -7.29 -3.06
N CYS A 29 0.55 -7.10 -1.87
CA CYS A 29 0.92 -8.24 -1.02
C CYS A 29 0.71 -7.93 0.47
N ASP A 30 0.17 -8.94 1.17
CA ASP A 30 0.13 -9.00 2.63
C ASP A 30 1.26 -9.93 3.08
N LEU A 31 2.35 -9.32 3.55
CA LEU A 31 3.56 -10.04 3.98
C LEU A 31 3.37 -10.66 5.37
N PRO A 32 4.11 -11.69 5.75
CA PRO A 32 4.15 -12.13 7.14
C PRO A 32 4.83 -11.07 8.02
N TYR A 33 4.17 -10.71 9.14
CA TYR A 33 4.62 -9.62 10.03
C TYR A 33 5.54 -10.08 11.16
N GLY A 34 5.65 -11.39 11.39
CA GLY A 34 6.41 -11.95 12.50
C GLY A 34 5.76 -11.68 13.87
N THR A 35 4.45 -11.53 13.90
CA THR A 35 3.72 -11.17 15.13
C THR A 35 2.93 -12.32 15.75
N THR A 36 2.86 -13.46 15.07
CA THR A 36 2.16 -14.65 15.54
C THR A 36 3.12 -15.79 15.86
N ALA A 37 2.65 -16.78 16.59
CA ALA A 37 3.42 -18.00 16.89
C ALA A 37 3.41 -19.02 15.73
N CYS A 38 2.86 -18.66 14.56
CA CYS A 38 2.82 -19.53 13.41
C CYS A 38 4.20 -19.63 12.75
N ALA A 39 4.64 -20.83 12.41
CA ALA A 39 5.96 -21.06 11.81
C ALA A 39 6.17 -20.32 10.47
N TRP A 40 5.09 -20.07 9.73
CA TRP A 40 5.11 -19.34 8.47
C TRP A 40 5.18 -17.81 8.64
N ASP A 41 4.82 -17.28 9.83
CA ASP A 41 4.81 -15.85 10.10
C ASP A 41 6.21 -15.36 10.50
N SER A 42 7.11 -15.39 9.56
CA SER A 42 8.47 -14.89 9.71
C SER A 42 8.76 -13.79 8.70
N ILE A 43 9.37 -12.70 9.17
CA ILE A 43 9.73 -11.57 8.31
C ILE A 43 10.69 -12.05 7.23
N LEU A 44 10.37 -11.77 5.97
CA LEU A 44 11.23 -12.11 4.83
C LEU A 44 12.51 -11.26 4.85
N PRO A 45 13.64 -11.78 4.36
CA PRO A 45 14.87 -11.01 4.21
C PRO A 45 14.63 -9.82 3.26
N TRP A 46 14.70 -8.60 3.79
CA TRP A 46 14.38 -7.37 3.06
C TRP A 46 15.21 -7.18 1.79
N ASP A 47 16.49 -7.45 1.85
CA ASP A 47 17.42 -7.34 0.73
C ASP A 47 17.01 -8.25 -0.44
N ARG A 48 16.67 -9.51 -0.16
CA ARG A 48 16.22 -10.47 -1.16
C ARG A 48 14.84 -10.08 -1.72
N LEU A 49 13.92 -9.67 -0.85
CA LEU A 49 12.57 -9.25 -1.25
C LEU A 49 12.61 -8.05 -2.19
N TRP A 50 13.32 -6.99 -1.79
CA TRP A 50 13.43 -5.78 -2.60
C TRP A 50 14.21 -6.01 -3.89
N ALA A 51 15.23 -6.86 -3.89
CA ALA A 51 15.93 -7.23 -5.11
C ALA A 51 14.97 -7.84 -6.15
N GLN A 52 14.07 -8.73 -5.72
CA GLN A 52 13.09 -9.33 -6.63
C GLN A 52 11.96 -8.35 -7.00
N TYR A 53 11.38 -7.65 -6.05
CA TYR A 53 10.30 -6.71 -6.32
C TYR A 53 10.74 -5.60 -7.30
N LEU A 54 11.90 -5.00 -7.05
CA LEU A 54 12.45 -3.95 -7.92
C LEU A 54 12.89 -4.48 -9.28
N ARG A 55 13.27 -5.73 -9.39
CA ARG A 55 13.60 -6.35 -10.68
C ARG A 55 12.38 -6.55 -11.55
N VAL A 56 11.31 -7.12 -10.99
CA VAL A 56 10.13 -7.51 -11.78
C VAL A 56 9.15 -6.37 -12.05
N ILE A 57 9.10 -5.35 -11.16
CA ILE A 57 8.16 -4.22 -11.30
C ILE A 57 8.62 -3.27 -12.43
N LYS A 58 7.69 -2.81 -13.25
CA LYS A 58 7.93 -1.78 -14.25
C LYS A 58 8.38 -0.45 -13.62
N PRO A 59 9.07 0.43 -14.34
CA PRO A 59 9.52 1.73 -13.80
C PRO A 59 8.40 2.59 -13.20
N GLU A 60 7.21 2.54 -13.80
CA GLU A 60 6.01 3.28 -13.36
C GLU A 60 5.04 2.42 -12.55
N GLY A 61 5.43 1.19 -12.21
CA GLY A 61 4.63 0.26 -11.44
C GLY A 61 4.56 0.63 -9.95
N ALA A 62 3.52 0.17 -9.29
CA ALA A 62 3.30 0.36 -7.86
C ALA A 62 3.49 -0.94 -7.08
N ILE A 63 4.15 -0.84 -5.93
CA ILE A 63 4.26 -1.93 -4.94
C ILE A 63 3.47 -1.49 -3.71
N VAL A 64 2.41 -2.22 -3.38
CA VAL A 64 1.50 -1.92 -2.27
C VAL A 64 1.60 -3.05 -1.26
N LEU A 65 2.11 -2.75 -0.07
CA LEU A 65 2.37 -3.74 0.97
C LEU A 65 1.56 -3.40 2.23
N PHE A 66 0.76 -4.36 2.67
CA PHE A 66 -0.01 -4.23 3.90
C PHE A 66 0.88 -4.38 5.12
N GLY A 67 0.46 -3.75 6.22
CA GLY A 67 1.19 -3.83 7.46
C GLY A 67 0.47 -3.18 8.64
N ALA A 68 0.88 -3.60 9.83
CA ALA A 68 0.50 -2.99 11.09
C ALA A 68 1.76 -2.68 11.90
N GLU A 69 1.70 -1.68 12.77
CA GLU A 69 2.86 -1.37 13.63
C GLU A 69 3.18 -2.50 14.62
N PRO A 70 4.46 -2.79 14.89
CA PRO A 70 5.68 -2.08 14.47
C PRO A 70 6.25 -2.52 13.10
N PHE A 71 5.67 -3.55 12.46
CA PHE A 71 6.14 -4.07 11.17
C PHE A 71 6.11 -3.00 10.08
N SER A 72 5.05 -2.18 9.98
CA SER A 72 4.95 -1.10 8.98
C SER A 72 6.10 -0.11 9.04
N THR A 73 6.59 0.20 10.23
CA THR A 73 7.77 1.07 10.40
C THR A 73 9.03 0.39 9.83
N GLN A 74 9.25 -0.89 10.12
CA GLN A 74 10.39 -1.64 9.60
C GLN A 74 10.32 -1.74 8.07
N LEU A 75 9.14 -2.03 7.54
CA LEU A 75 8.87 -2.10 6.11
C LEU A 75 9.23 -0.79 5.39
N ARG A 76 8.73 0.35 5.88
CA ARG A 76 9.04 1.66 5.28
C ARG A 76 10.55 1.98 5.35
N MET A 77 11.18 1.68 6.46
CA MET A 77 12.63 1.90 6.64
C MET A 77 13.47 0.99 5.75
N SER A 78 13.02 -0.22 5.44
CA SER A 78 13.75 -1.17 4.61
C SER A 78 13.94 -0.70 3.17
N ASN A 79 13.08 0.19 2.67
CA ASN A 79 13.24 0.83 1.35
C ASN A 79 12.66 2.26 1.36
N PHE A 80 13.19 3.09 2.23
CA PHE A 80 12.74 4.47 2.38
C PHE A 80 12.90 5.30 1.10
N LYS A 81 13.88 4.98 0.26
CA LYS A 81 14.14 5.67 -1.01
C LYS A 81 12.95 5.59 -1.95
N ASP A 82 12.31 4.44 -2.08
CA ASP A 82 11.23 4.19 -3.02
C ASP A 82 9.84 4.33 -2.38
N TYR A 83 9.77 4.53 -1.05
CA TYR A 83 8.53 4.81 -0.34
C TYR A 83 7.91 6.14 -0.82
N LYS A 84 6.58 6.13 -1.02
CA LYS A 84 5.84 7.30 -1.51
C LYS A 84 4.83 7.83 -0.49
N TYR A 85 3.88 6.98 -0.08
CA TYR A 85 2.80 7.34 0.85
C TYR A 85 2.12 6.09 1.37
N ASP A 86 1.24 6.29 2.37
CA ASP A 86 0.38 5.24 2.91
C ASP A 86 -1.09 5.49 2.56
N TRP A 87 -1.81 4.39 2.34
CA TRP A 87 -3.25 4.31 2.50
C TRP A 87 -3.55 3.77 3.90
N TYR A 88 -4.61 4.29 4.52
CA TYR A 88 -5.07 3.90 5.84
C TYR A 88 -6.43 3.22 5.71
N TRP A 89 -6.46 1.93 5.93
CA TRP A 89 -7.69 1.17 5.94
C TRP A 89 -8.28 1.21 7.35
N VAL A 90 -9.47 1.84 7.46
CA VAL A 90 -10.20 1.94 8.74
C VAL A 90 -11.13 0.75 8.84
N ASN A 91 -10.85 -0.13 9.79
CA ASN A 91 -11.67 -1.27 10.14
C ASN A 91 -12.91 -0.84 10.93
N ASN A 92 -14.07 -1.43 10.62
CA ASN A 92 -15.31 -1.15 11.33
C ASN A 92 -15.31 -1.70 12.78
N THR A 93 -14.46 -2.69 13.05
CA THR A 93 -14.29 -3.29 14.38
C THR A 93 -12.85 -3.16 14.82
N ALA A 94 -12.65 -2.55 15.98
CA ALA A 94 -11.31 -2.45 16.58
C ALA A 94 -10.82 -3.81 17.08
N THR A 95 -9.53 -4.06 17.01
CA THR A 95 -8.84 -5.27 17.47
C THR A 95 -7.93 -4.99 18.66
N GLY A 96 -7.49 -6.02 19.39
CA GLY A 96 -6.57 -5.89 20.53
C GLY A 96 -7.27 -5.62 21.85
N PHE A 97 -8.49 -6.14 22.05
CA PHE A 97 -9.27 -5.95 23.27
C PHE A 97 -8.53 -6.43 24.52
N GLU A 98 -7.71 -7.46 24.43
CA GLU A 98 -6.89 -7.97 25.54
C GLU A 98 -5.92 -6.93 26.12
N PHE A 99 -5.56 -5.93 25.33
CA PHE A 99 -4.68 -4.83 25.73
C PHE A 99 -5.42 -3.50 25.99
N ALA A 100 -6.75 -3.46 25.88
CA ALA A 100 -7.55 -2.23 25.95
C ALA A 100 -7.39 -1.42 27.25
N LYS A 101 -6.92 -2.06 28.33
CA LYS A 101 -6.60 -1.38 29.60
C LYS A 101 -5.21 -0.72 29.62
N LYS A 102 -4.35 -1.02 28.65
CA LYS A 102 -2.95 -0.55 28.59
C LYS A 102 -2.68 0.36 27.39
N GLN A 103 -3.42 0.19 26.30
CA GLN A 103 -3.26 0.95 25.08
C GLN A 103 -4.58 1.03 24.29
N PRO A 104 -4.75 2.02 23.40
CA PRO A 104 -5.91 2.06 22.51
C PRO A 104 -6.03 0.81 21.65
N MET A 105 -7.25 0.38 21.38
CA MET A 105 -7.54 -0.66 20.40
C MET A 105 -7.22 -0.18 19.00
N ARG A 106 -6.80 -1.10 18.14
CA ARG A 106 -6.41 -0.79 16.75
C ARG A 106 -7.61 -0.87 15.83
N SER A 107 -7.82 0.19 15.04
CA SER A 107 -8.87 0.26 14.02
C SER A 107 -8.31 0.58 12.63
N VAL A 108 -6.99 0.73 12.50
CA VAL A 108 -6.35 1.14 11.26
C VAL A 108 -5.27 0.14 10.89
N GLU A 109 -5.29 -0.27 9.64
CA GLU A 109 -4.20 -0.96 8.96
C GLU A 109 -3.60 -0.05 7.89
N THR A 110 -2.32 -0.20 7.63
CA THR A 110 -1.63 0.61 6.61
C THR A 110 -1.35 -0.20 5.37
N SER A 111 -1.43 0.45 4.21
CA SER A 111 -0.92 -0.10 2.96
C SER A 111 0.11 0.86 2.41
N SER A 112 1.37 0.53 2.58
CA SER A 112 2.49 1.37 2.16
C SER A 112 2.76 1.21 0.67
N VAL A 113 2.87 2.32 -0.04
CA VAL A 113 3.08 2.38 -1.48
C VAL A 113 4.52 2.74 -1.78
N PHE A 114 5.15 1.92 -2.63
CA PHE A 114 6.52 2.12 -3.11
C PHE A 114 6.53 2.14 -4.65
N SER A 115 7.48 2.86 -5.23
CA SER A 115 7.72 2.89 -6.68
C SER A 115 9.12 3.38 -6.98
N LYS A 116 9.77 2.84 -8.02
CA LYS A 116 11.08 3.31 -8.51
C LYS A 116 11.04 4.78 -8.94
N GLY A 117 9.92 5.22 -9.47
CA GLY A 117 9.70 6.57 -9.97
C GLY A 117 8.36 7.15 -9.50
N SER A 118 7.61 7.70 -10.42
CA SER A 118 6.23 8.12 -10.19
C SER A 118 5.32 6.98 -10.65
N ALA A 119 4.66 6.32 -9.69
CA ALA A 119 3.66 5.31 -10.03
C ALA A 119 2.50 5.93 -10.82
N ILE A 120 2.00 5.18 -11.79
CA ILE A 120 0.78 5.57 -12.50
C ILE A 120 -0.36 5.62 -11.49
N TYR A 121 -1.07 6.75 -11.44
CA TYR A 121 -2.18 6.95 -10.53
C TYR A 121 -3.41 7.49 -11.27
N TYR A 122 -4.51 6.76 -11.16
CA TYR A 122 -5.81 7.13 -11.73
C TYR A 122 -6.78 7.47 -10.61
N PRO A 123 -6.92 8.76 -10.23
CA PRO A 123 -7.83 9.15 -9.16
C PRO A 123 -9.27 8.80 -9.54
N GLN A 124 -9.97 8.14 -8.63
CA GLN A 124 -11.36 7.74 -8.80
C GLN A 124 -12.30 8.75 -8.11
N GLY A 125 -13.57 8.79 -8.54
CA GLY A 125 -14.60 9.63 -7.93
C GLY A 125 -14.51 11.11 -8.29
N LEU A 126 -13.75 11.47 -9.32
CA LEU A 126 -13.65 12.86 -9.78
C LEU A 126 -14.97 13.38 -10.29
N GLN A 127 -15.32 14.60 -9.89
CA GLN A 127 -16.49 15.34 -10.35
C GLN A 127 -16.04 16.60 -11.09
N ARG A 128 -16.51 16.78 -12.31
CA ARG A 128 -16.17 17.99 -13.08
C ARG A 128 -16.89 19.21 -12.50
N ILE A 129 -16.15 20.28 -12.31
CA ILE A 129 -16.70 21.56 -11.82
C ILE A 129 -17.35 22.29 -13.00
N GLN A 130 -18.60 22.74 -12.85
CA GLN A 130 -19.31 23.45 -13.91
C GLN A 130 -18.61 24.75 -14.34
N GLN A 131 -18.02 25.46 -13.39
CA GLN A 131 -17.23 26.66 -13.62
C GLN A 131 -15.81 26.45 -13.08
N PRO A 132 -14.84 26.17 -13.96
CA PRO A 132 -13.44 25.98 -13.56
C PRO A 132 -12.93 27.20 -12.80
N LYS A 133 -12.18 26.95 -11.71
CA LYS A 133 -11.65 28.01 -10.85
C LYS A 133 -10.15 28.15 -11.08
N ILE A 134 -9.73 29.38 -11.38
CA ILE A 134 -8.30 29.70 -11.39
C ILE A 134 -7.83 29.80 -9.95
N ARG A 135 -6.85 28.98 -9.57
CA ARG A 135 -6.18 29.01 -8.28
C ARG A 135 -4.77 29.55 -8.48
N VAL A 136 -4.51 30.67 -7.86
CA VAL A 136 -3.16 31.23 -7.77
C VAL A 136 -2.58 30.83 -6.42
N ARG A 137 -1.42 30.24 -6.43
CA ARG A 137 -0.71 29.93 -5.19
C ARG A 137 0.02 31.20 -4.76
N ASN A 138 -0.49 31.89 -3.77
CA ASN A 138 0.22 32.99 -3.15
C ASN A 138 1.31 32.42 -2.25
N THR A 139 2.54 32.50 -2.66
CA THR A 139 3.69 32.31 -1.77
C THR A 139 3.89 33.61 -0.99
N THR A 140 3.35 33.68 0.21
CA THR A 140 3.74 34.73 1.17
C THR A 140 5.15 34.42 1.66
N GLU A 141 5.98 35.48 1.78
CA GLU A 141 7.25 35.42 2.50
C GLU A 141 7.01 34.76 3.87
N GLY A 142 7.79 33.71 4.19
CA GLY A 142 7.60 32.93 5.41
C GLY A 142 6.78 31.64 5.26
N SER A 143 6.43 31.23 4.04
CA SER A 143 5.84 29.90 3.81
C SER A 143 6.80 28.81 4.28
N ILE A 144 6.31 27.92 5.17
CA ILE A 144 7.05 26.73 5.62
C ILE A 144 7.35 25.73 4.50
N TYR A 145 6.73 25.88 3.33
CA TYR A 145 6.99 25.05 2.16
C TYR A 145 8.06 25.70 1.28
N GLN A 146 9.31 25.32 1.50
CA GLN A 146 10.47 25.73 0.70
C GLN A 146 10.48 25.01 -0.66
N SER A 147 9.58 25.31 -1.56
CA SER A 147 9.73 24.85 -2.94
C SER A 147 9.64 26.06 -3.87
N GLU A 148 10.78 26.61 -4.23
CA GLU A 148 10.92 27.66 -5.24
C GLU A 148 10.30 27.27 -6.60
N SER A 149 10.24 25.96 -6.90
CA SER A 149 9.66 25.42 -8.14
C SER A 149 8.12 25.53 -8.22
N LEU A 150 7.44 25.88 -7.13
CA LEU A 150 5.98 25.98 -7.05
C LEU A 150 5.48 27.43 -6.88
N ALA A 151 6.40 28.39 -6.83
CA ALA A 151 6.05 29.81 -6.79
C ALA A 151 5.38 30.23 -8.10
N GLU A 152 4.23 30.91 -8.01
CA GLU A 152 3.54 31.62 -9.09
C GLU A 152 2.89 30.81 -10.22
N LYS A 153 2.73 29.49 -10.13
CA LYS A 153 1.97 28.78 -11.15
C LYS A 153 0.47 28.83 -10.82
N ALA A 154 -0.26 29.63 -11.59
CA ALA A 154 -1.71 29.51 -11.64
C ALA A 154 -2.07 28.13 -12.23
N TYR A 155 -3.00 27.42 -11.60
CA TYR A 155 -3.58 26.19 -12.16
C TYR A 155 -5.11 26.33 -12.24
N VAL A 156 -5.67 25.70 -13.26
CA VAL A 156 -7.13 25.66 -13.43
C VAL A 156 -7.65 24.41 -12.74
N GLN A 157 -8.48 24.61 -11.73
CA GLN A 157 -9.15 23.50 -11.07
C GLN A 157 -10.41 23.13 -11.87
N GLU A 158 -10.35 22.06 -12.63
CA GLU A 158 -11.46 21.55 -13.44
C GLU A 158 -12.27 20.48 -12.72
N TYR A 159 -11.67 19.79 -11.75
CA TYR A 159 -12.26 18.67 -11.03
C TYR A 159 -12.20 18.88 -9.52
N THR A 160 -13.18 18.26 -8.84
CA THR A 160 -13.21 18.07 -7.38
C THR A 160 -13.40 16.58 -7.07
N GLY A 161 -13.48 16.20 -5.80
CA GLY A 161 -13.68 14.81 -5.41
C GLY A 161 -12.41 13.95 -5.52
N TYR A 162 -11.22 14.55 -5.52
CA TYR A 162 -9.98 13.77 -5.43
C TYR A 162 -9.99 12.93 -4.15
N PRO A 163 -9.67 11.63 -4.25
CA PRO A 163 -9.65 10.76 -3.08
C PRO A 163 -8.60 11.20 -2.07
N ASN A 164 -8.90 11.03 -0.80
CA ASN A 164 -7.92 11.09 0.27
C ASN A 164 -7.33 9.70 0.52
N ASN A 165 -6.35 9.59 1.38
CA ASN A 165 -5.66 8.34 1.67
C ASN A 165 -6.34 7.47 2.75
N ILE A 166 -7.63 7.68 3.03
CA ILE A 166 -8.40 6.89 3.98
C ILE A 166 -9.35 5.97 3.22
N LEU A 167 -9.22 4.67 3.42
CA LEU A 167 -10.08 3.65 2.87
C LEU A 167 -11.13 3.25 3.91
N ARG A 168 -12.40 3.36 3.56
CA ARG A 168 -13.53 2.91 4.37
C ARG A 168 -14.39 2.00 3.52
N PHE A 169 -14.62 0.79 4.00
CA PHE A 169 -15.50 -0.16 3.36
C PHE A 169 -16.60 -0.52 4.35
N ASP A 170 -17.85 -0.50 3.90
CA ASP A 170 -18.95 -1.00 4.69
C ASP A 170 -18.79 -2.52 4.87
N ASN A 171 -19.20 -3.01 6.05
CA ASN A 171 -19.22 -4.45 6.26
C ASN A 171 -20.13 -5.08 5.20
N ILE A 172 -19.55 -5.91 4.35
CA ILE A 172 -20.32 -6.83 3.52
C ILE A 172 -21.07 -7.71 4.52
N ASN A 173 -22.40 -7.78 4.37
CA ASN A 173 -23.27 -8.58 5.19
C ASN A 173 -22.67 -9.97 5.45
N THR A 174 -22.76 -10.43 6.69
CA THR A 174 -22.17 -11.65 7.23
C THR A 174 -22.60 -12.95 6.53
N ASP A 175 -23.41 -12.87 5.49
CA ASP A 175 -23.89 -14.00 4.68
C ASP A 175 -22.91 -14.43 3.56
N THR A 176 -21.84 -13.67 3.33
CA THR A 176 -20.77 -14.15 2.45
C THR A 176 -19.97 -15.21 3.18
N PRO A 177 -19.76 -16.42 2.61
CA PRO A 177 -18.92 -17.43 3.22
C PRO A 177 -17.57 -16.81 3.55
N ARG A 178 -17.22 -16.77 4.82
CA ARG A 178 -15.88 -16.37 5.24
C ARG A 178 -14.91 -17.32 4.56
N CYS A 179 -13.91 -16.78 3.90
CA CYS A 179 -12.77 -17.57 3.47
C CYS A 179 -12.38 -18.48 4.66
N PRO A 180 -12.34 -19.80 4.50
CA PRO A 180 -12.06 -20.69 5.61
C PRO A 180 -10.77 -20.20 6.26
N LYS A 181 -10.87 -19.89 7.55
CA LYS A 181 -9.71 -19.55 8.35
C LYS A 181 -8.82 -20.77 8.28
N THR A 182 -7.70 -20.62 7.59
CA THR A 182 -6.65 -21.64 7.47
C THR A 182 -7.19 -23.03 7.09
N ALA A 183 -7.09 -23.38 5.81
CA ALA A 183 -6.91 -24.78 5.49
C ALA A 183 -5.77 -25.28 6.38
N ASP A 184 -6.06 -26.34 7.14
CA ASP A 184 -5.11 -27.03 7.99
C ASP A 184 -3.96 -27.54 7.11
N PHE A 185 -2.90 -26.74 6.97
CA PHE A 185 -1.67 -27.13 6.29
C PHE A 185 -0.84 -28.05 7.19
N ARG A 186 -1.51 -29.09 7.75
CA ARG A 186 -0.82 -30.19 8.37
C ARG A 186 -0.72 -31.30 7.34
N GLY A 187 0.45 -31.45 6.82
CA GLY A 187 0.84 -32.66 6.10
C GLY A 187 1.21 -32.42 4.64
N VAL A 188 2.44 -32.11 4.38
CA VAL A 188 3.39 -32.98 3.64
C VAL A 188 4.78 -32.73 4.20
#